data_84428ae3c0b68869153827089e30c32d
#
_entry.id   84428ae3c0b68869153827089e30c32d
#
_cell.length_a   1.000
_cell.length_b   1.000
_cell.length_c   1.000
_cell.angle_alpha   90.00
_cell.angle_beta   90.00
_cell.angle_gamma   90.00
#
_symmetry.space_group_name_H-M   'P 1'
#
loop_
_entity.id
_entity.type
_entity.pdbx_description
1 polymer ?
#
loop_
_entity_poly.entity_id
_entity_poly.type
_entity_poly.pdbx_seq_one_letter_code
_entity_poly.pdbx_strand_id
1 'polypeptide(L)'
;MERYFGLHNHTMYSNIRLLDCINRPKDLIDKAIELGLSGIAITDHECLSGHMEVNQYAQKIKEKHPDFKIALGNEIYLVDERTNGIKYYHFILIAKDAIGHKALREMSSTAWYNSYVDRGMERVPITKSELSNIMSRYQGHVIASTACMGGELSTAAYNMTLAEEVNDLVSAQQFYNQICDFMNFCITTFGEDFYIECAPSTAED
;
A
#
# COMPACT_ATOMS: atom_id res chain seq x y z
N MET A 1 15.47 21.32 9.29
CA MET A 1 14.08 20.81 9.30
C MET A 1 14.06 19.63 8.37
N GLU A 2 13.75 18.42 8.88
CA GLU A 2 13.57 17.26 8.02
C GLU A 2 12.40 17.52 7.08
N ARG A 3 12.62 17.32 5.80
CA ARG A 3 11.59 17.54 4.79
C ARG A 3 10.70 16.29 4.74
N TYR A 4 9.39 16.48 4.69
CA TYR A 4 8.41 15.40 4.57
C TYR A 4 8.60 14.64 3.24
N PHE A 5 8.42 13.30 3.30
CA PHE A 5 8.37 12.42 2.15
C PHE A 5 6.98 11.77 2.09
N GLY A 6 6.22 12.02 1.03
CA GLY A 6 4.88 11.45 0.86
C GLY A 6 4.99 9.97 0.42
N LEU A 7 4.61 9.03 1.30
CA LEU A 7 4.77 7.59 1.04
C LEU A 7 3.53 6.91 0.45
N HIS A 8 2.35 7.56 0.52
CA HIS A 8 1.08 7.00 0.08
C HIS A 8 0.35 8.00 -0.80
N ASN A 9 0.46 7.85 -2.11
CA ASN A 9 -0.13 8.79 -3.08
C ASN A 9 -0.63 8.06 -4.32
N HIS A 10 -1.79 8.52 -4.81
CA HIS A 10 -2.47 7.95 -5.95
C HIS A 10 -2.45 8.88 -7.15
N THR A 11 -2.40 8.29 -8.33
CA THR A 11 -2.55 8.96 -9.61
C THR A 11 -3.80 8.47 -10.35
N MET A 12 -4.09 9.07 -11.50
CA MET A 12 -5.19 8.64 -12.35
C MET A 12 -5.10 7.15 -12.77
N TYR A 13 -3.96 6.50 -12.60
CA TYR A 13 -3.80 5.09 -12.88
C TYR A 13 -4.52 4.19 -11.87
N SER A 14 -4.81 4.68 -10.66
CA SER A 14 -5.69 4.00 -9.70
C SER A 14 -7.11 3.81 -10.25
N ASN A 15 -7.54 4.64 -11.20
CA ASN A 15 -8.89 4.61 -11.79
C ASN A 15 -9.16 3.37 -12.66
N ILE A 16 -8.18 2.51 -12.91
CA ILE A 16 -8.43 1.18 -13.48
C ILE A 16 -9.40 0.39 -12.60
N ARG A 17 -9.37 0.66 -11.29
CA ARG A 17 -10.16 -0.05 -10.29
C ARG A 17 -11.25 0.81 -9.67
N LEU A 18 -10.88 2.00 -9.23
CA LEU A 18 -11.74 2.92 -8.50
C LEU A 18 -11.62 4.31 -9.13
N LEU A 19 -12.75 4.98 -9.34
CA LEU A 19 -12.76 6.37 -9.84
C LEU A 19 -12.55 7.32 -8.66
N ASP A 20 -11.34 7.38 -8.12
CA ASP A 20 -11.03 8.15 -6.92
C ASP A 20 -9.98 9.25 -7.12
N CYS A 21 -9.27 9.24 -8.25
CA CYS A 21 -8.15 10.16 -8.44
C CYS A 21 -8.07 10.75 -9.84
N ILE A 22 -7.82 12.06 -9.94
CA ILE A 22 -7.63 12.80 -11.21
C ILE A 22 -6.19 13.27 -11.42
N ASN A 23 -5.30 13.07 -10.45
CA ASN A 23 -3.94 13.56 -10.49
C ASN A 23 -3.13 12.83 -11.57
N ARG A 24 -2.53 13.58 -12.49
CA ARG A 24 -1.51 13.01 -13.38
C ARG A 24 -0.20 12.84 -12.60
N PRO A 25 0.60 11.82 -12.89
CA PRO A 25 1.89 11.61 -12.21
C PRO A 25 2.77 12.87 -12.22
N LYS A 26 2.87 13.52 -13.37
CA LYS A 26 3.63 14.77 -13.51
C LYS A 26 3.14 15.87 -12.57
N ASP A 27 1.85 16.14 -12.56
CA ASP A 27 1.27 17.25 -11.80
C ASP A 27 1.42 17.03 -10.30
N LEU A 28 1.30 15.79 -9.86
CA LEU A 28 1.51 15.39 -8.47
C LEU A 28 2.98 15.57 -8.04
N ILE A 29 3.93 15.15 -8.88
CA ILE A 29 5.36 15.31 -8.63
C ILE A 29 5.75 16.80 -8.60
N ASP A 30 5.29 17.59 -9.56
CA ASP A 30 5.55 19.03 -9.62
C ASP A 30 5.01 19.74 -8.36
N LYS A 31 3.81 19.35 -7.91
CA LYS A 31 3.23 19.92 -6.68
C LYS A 31 4.00 19.52 -5.43
N ALA A 32 4.48 18.30 -5.34
CA ALA A 32 5.32 17.86 -4.23
C ALA A 32 6.65 18.67 -4.17
N ILE A 33 7.25 18.94 -5.32
CA ILE A 33 8.46 19.80 -5.44
C ILE A 33 8.14 21.25 -5.02
N GLU A 34 7.02 21.82 -5.52
CA GLU A 34 6.56 23.17 -5.16
C GLU A 34 6.35 23.32 -3.65
N LEU A 35 5.79 22.30 -3.00
CA LEU A 35 5.57 22.27 -1.56
C LEU A 35 6.85 22.02 -0.75
N GLY A 36 7.99 21.78 -1.40
CA GLY A 36 9.28 21.58 -0.76
C GLY A 36 9.44 20.21 -0.08
N LEU A 37 8.68 19.19 -0.51
CA LEU A 37 8.84 17.82 -0.04
C LEU A 37 10.24 17.30 -0.43
N SER A 38 10.75 16.33 0.34
CA SER A 38 12.00 15.62 0.01
C SER A 38 11.79 14.55 -1.07
N GLY A 39 10.57 14.11 -1.26
CA GLY A 39 10.22 13.11 -2.25
C GLY A 39 8.78 12.64 -2.14
N ILE A 40 8.41 11.72 -3.01
CA ILE A 40 7.08 11.14 -3.10
C ILE A 40 7.16 9.69 -3.59
N ALA A 41 6.33 8.82 -3.03
CA ALA A 41 6.06 7.50 -3.58
C ALA A 41 4.75 7.53 -4.37
N ILE A 42 4.71 6.84 -5.50
CA ILE A 42 3.49 6.59 -6.27
C ILE A 42 3.05 5.16 -5.95
N THR A 43 1.87 5.04 -5.38
CA THR A 43 1.35 3.79 -4.80
C THR A 43 -0.07 3.52 -5.29
N ASP A 44 -0.29 3.54 -6.60
CA ASP A 44 -1.59 3.32 -7.22
C ASP A 44 -2.21 1.98 -6.83
N HIS A 45 -3.55 1.94 -6.76
CA HIS A 45 -4.33 0.73 -6.43
C HIS A 45 -4.10 -0.40 -7.43
N GLU A 46 -3.63 -1.55 -6.94
CA GLU A 46 -3.53 -2.85 -7.63
C GLU A 46 -2.81 -2.82 -8.99
N CYS A 47 -2.20 -1.71 -9.40
CA CYS A 47 -1.55 -1.61 -10.70
C CYS A 47 -0.22 -0.88 -10.65
N LEU A 48 0.62 -1.17 -11.65
CA LEU A 48 1.92 -0.53 -11.87
C LEU A 48 1.94 0.27 -13.19
N SER A 49 0.77 0.54 -13.76
CA SER A 49 0.64 1.08 -15.13
C SER A 49 1.28 2.46 -15.29
N GLY A 50 1.28 3.28 -14.23
CA GLY A 50 1.90 4.61 -14.21
C GLY A 50 3.42 4.62 -14.07
N HIS A 51 4.04 3.52 -13.67
CA HIS A 51 5.47 3.51 -13.29
C HIS A 51 6.41 3.92 -14.42
N MET A 52 6.10 3.58 -15.68
CA MET A 52 6.92 3.98 -16.82
C MET A 52 6.88 5.50 -17.03
N GLU A 53 5.69 6.10 -16.97
CA GLU A 53 5.52 7.56 -17.08
C GLU A 53 6.24 8.29 -15.94
N VAL A 54 6.06 7.82 -14.71
CA VAL A 54 6.74 8.34 -13.51
C VAL A 54 8.26 8.30 -13.68
N ASN A 55 8.80 7.15 -14.09
CA ASN A 55 10.24 6.99 -14.29
C ASN A 55 10.78 7.89 -15.40
N GLN A 56 10.08 8.01 -16.52
CA GLN A 56 10.45 8.92 -17.60
C GLN A 56 10.44 10.38 -17.14
N TYR A 57 9.46 10.76 -16.33
CA TYR A 57 9.39 12.11 -15.78
C TYR A 57 10.50 12.37 -14.75
N ALA A 58 10.77 11.40 -13.88
CA ALA A 58 11.88 11.46 -12.92
C ALA A 58 13.23 11.74 -13.61
N GLN A 59 13.51 11.08 -14.74
CA GLN A 59 14.72 11.33 -15.52
C GLN A 59 14.78 12.77 -16.07
N LYS A 60 13.66 13.32 -16.52
CA LYS A 60 13.59 14.69 -17.05
C LYS A 60 13.86 15.77 -16.00
N ILE A 61 13.44 15.54 -14.76
CA ILE A 61 13.58 16.54 -13.68
C ILE A 61 14.88 16.40 -12.88
N LYS A 62 15.59 15.28 -13.03
CA LYS A 62 16.75 14.91 -12.21
C LYS A 62 17.84 15.98 -12.14
N GLU A 63 18.13 16.67 -13.26
CA GLU A 63 19.17 17.73 -13.30
C GLU A 63 18.74 18.98 -12.52
N LYS A 64 17.43 19.31 -12.55
CA LYS A 64 16.88 20.49 -11.88
C LYS A 64 16.61 20.25 -10.40
N HIS A 65 16.29 19.02 -10.02
CA HIS A 65 15.91 18.62 -8.67
C HIS A 65 16.67 17.35 -8.24
N PRO A 66 18.02 17.40 -8.13
CA PRO A 66 18.86 16.22 -7.88
C PRO A 66 18.58 15.54 -6.53
N ASP A 67 18.12 16.30 -5.54
CA ASP A 67 17.84 15.81 -4.19
C ASP A 67 16.40 15.29 -4.01
N PHE A 68 15.51 15.57 -4.96
CA PHE A 68 14.12 15.10 -4.89
C PHE A 68 14.03 13.62 -5.24
N LYS A 69 13.43 12.83 -4.35
CA LYS A 69 13.31 11.38 -4.50
C LYS A 69 11.93 10.99 -5.02
N ILE A 70 11.90 10.07 -5.96
CA ILE A 70 10.66 9.44 -6.43
C ILE A 70 10.77 7.94 -6.22
N ALA A 71 9.87 7.38 -5.42
CA ALA A 71 9.76 5.96 -5.18
C ALA A 71 8.58 5.37 -5.96
N LEU A 72 8.71 4.11 -6.37
CA LEU A 72 7.68 3.35 -7.06
C LEU A 72 7.12 2.30 -6.11
N GLY A 73 5.83 2.34 -5.89
CA GLY A 73 5.12 1.44 -5.00
C GLY A 73 3.81 0.95 -5.58
N ASN A 74 3.06 0.24 -4.78
CA ASN A 74 1.75 -0.27 -5.13
C ASN A 74 0.90 -0.42 -3.86
N GLU A 75 -0.30 0.08 -3.87
CA GLU A 75 -1.30 -0.28 -2.87
C GLU A 75 -2.00 -1.55 -3.32
N ILE A 76 -1.67 -2.65 -2.67
CA ILE A 76 -2.26 -3.96 -2.94
C ILE A 76 -3.48 -4.20 -2.06
N TYR A 77 -4.32 -5.14 -2.47
CA TYR A 77 -5.41 -5.67 -1.63
C TYR A 77 -5.01 -7.03 -1.08
N LEU A 78 -4.83 -7.06 0.24
CA LEU A 78 -4.36 -8.24 0.97
C LEU A 78 -5.53 -9.01 1.56
N VAL A 79 -5.50 -10.35 1.42
CA VAL A 79 -6.51 -11.26 1.97
C VAL A 79 -5.84 -12.50 2.58
N ASP A 80 -6.55 -13.20 3.45
CA ASP A 80 -6.11 -14.53 3.90
C ASP A 80 -6.35 -15.58 2.81
N GLU A 81 -7.52 -15.53 2.17
CA GLU A 81 -7.94 -16.44 1.09
C GLU A 81 -8.81 -15.72 0.06
N ARG A 82 -8.96 -16.30 -1.14
CA ARG A 82 -9.83 -15.78 -2.20
C ARG A 82 -11.20 -16.45 -2.15
N THR A 83 -12.13 -15.84 -1.43
CA THR A 83 -13.53 -16.28 -1.36
C THR A 83 -14.47 -15.11 -1.63
N ASN A 84 -15.65 -15.40 -2.19
CA ASN A 84 -16.65 -14.36 -2.43
C ASN A 84 -17.11 -13.73 -1.12
N GLY A 85 -17.19 -12.40 -1.12
CA GLY A 85 -17.62 -11.62 0.05
C GLY A 85 -16.55 -11.45 1.12
N ILE A 86 -15.32 -11.95 0.92
CA ILE A 86 -14.23 -11.72 1.86
C ILE A 86 -13.87 -10.23 1.92
N LYS A 87 -13.53 -9.76 3.10
CA LYS A 87 -12.96 -8.43 3.28
C LYS A 87 -11.50 -8.45 2.84
N TYR A 88 -11.11 -7.53 1.98
CA TYR A 88 -9.73 -7.26 1.61
C TYR A 88 -9.25 -6.00 2.30
N TYR A 89 -7.95 -5.93 2.57
CA TYR A 89 -7.32 -4.83 3.28
C TYR A 89 -6.27 -4.18 2.41
N HIS A 90 -6.19 -2.87 2.48
CA HIS A 90 -5.14 -2.09 1.83
C HIS A 90 -3.79 -2.37 2.48
N PHE A 91 -2.76 -2.46 1.66
CA PHE A 91 -1.40 -2.68 2.12
C PHE A 91 -0.42 -2.05 1.13
N ILE A 92 0.50 -1.22 1.62
CA ILE A 92 1.44 -0.48 0.77
C ILE A 92 2.75 -1.23 0.65
N LEU A 93 3.26 -1.29 -0.58
CA LEU A 93 4.57 -1.84 -0.90
C LEU A 93 5.34 -0.83 -1.74
N ILE A 94 6.60 -0.56 -1.37
CA ILE A 94 7.46 0.40 -2.04
C ILE A 94 8.78 -0.28 -2.38
N ALA A 95 9.19 -0.22 -3.66
CA ALA A 95 10.46 -0.76 -4.11
C ALA A 95 11.62 0.14 -3.65
N LYS A 96 12.64 -0.45 -3.03
CA LYS A 96 13.89 0.23 -2.66
C LYS A 96 14.84 0.37 -3.86
N ASP A 97 14.74 -0.55 -4.81
CA ASP A 97 15.60 -0.63 -5.98
C ASP A 97 14.95 -1.42 -7.13
N ALA A 98 15.72 -1.70 -8.18
CA ALA A 98 15.25 -2.46 -9.35
C ALA A 98 14.84 -3.90 -9.02
N ILE A 99 15.44 -4.52 -7.98
CA ILE A 99 15.09 -5.86 -7.51
C ILE A 99 13.74 -5.81 -6.81
N GLY A 100 13.53 -4.82 -5.94
CA GLY A 100 12.23 -4.56 -5.31
C GLY A 100 11.13 -4.27 -6.33
N HIS A 101 11.43 -3.48 -7.38
CA HIS A 101 10.47 -3.24 -8.45
C HIS A 101 10.13 -4.53 -9.24
N LYS A 102 11.07 -5.46 -9.38
CA LYS A 102 10.78 -6.79 -9.94
C LYS A 102 9.81 -7.57 -9.04
N ALA A 103 9.97 -7.49 -7.71
CA ALA A 103 9.05 -8.09 -6.76
C ALA A 103 7.63 -7.50 -6.91
N LEU A 104 7.47 -6.17 -7.01
CA LEU A 104 6.18 -5.53 -7.25
C LEU A 104 5.52 -6.05 -8.53
N ARG A 105 6.27 -6.21 -9.62
CA ARG A 105 5.74 -6.73 -10.89
C ARG A 105 5.28 -8.18 -10.77
N GLU A 106 6.03 -9.02 -10.08
CA GLU A 106 5.66 -10.41 -9.85
C GLU A 106 4.39 -10.49 -9.01
N MET A 107 4.30 -9.69 -7.97
CA MET A 107 3.13 -9.59 -7.09
C MET A 107 1.88 -9.14 -7.83
N SER A 108 1.98 -8.03 -8.58
CA SER A 108 0.88 -7.52 -9.40
C SER A 108 0.43 -8.57 -10.42
N SER A 109 1.39 -9.22 -11.11
CA SER A 109 1.06 -10.29 -12.07
C SER A 109 0.36 -11.47 -11.41
N THR A 110 0.80 -11.88 -10.22
CA THR A 110 0.17 -12.97 -9.46
C THR A 110 -1.27 -12.61 -9.07
N ALA A 111 -1.49 -11.39 -8.58
CA ALA A 111 -2.82 -10.91 -8.20
C ALA A 111 -3.76 -10.87 -9.41
N TRP A 112 -3.33 -10.29 -10.54
CA TRP A 112 -4.12 -10.20 -11.77
C TRP A 112 -4.39 -11.57 -12.40
N TYR A 113 -3.43 -12.48 -12.40
CA TYR A 113 -3.61 -13.85 -12.91
C TYR A 113 -4.66 -14.62 -12.11
N ASN A 114 -4.77 -14.37 -10.83
CA ASN A 114 -5.70 -14.98 -9.90
C ASN A 114 -6.94 -14.10 -9.63
N SER A 115 -7.23 -13.11 -10.48
CA SER A 115 -8.42 -12.27 -10.33
C SER A 115 -9.70 -13.10 -10.44
N TYR A 116 -10.76 -12.62 -9.79
CA TYR A 116 -12.08 -13.24 -9.84
C TYR A 116 -13.18 -12.18 -9.76
N VAL A 117 -14.39 -12.55 -10.19
CA VAL A 117 -15.54 -11.63 -10.13
C VAL A 117 -16.35 -11.91 -8.87
N ASP A 118 -16.55 -10.88 -8.05
CA ASP A 118 -17.45 -10.88 -6.90
C ASP A 118 -18.39 -9.67 -6.98
N ARG A 119 -19.69 -9.91 -6.87
CA ARG A 119 -20.75 -8.88 -6.94
C ARG A 119 -20.63 -7.95 -8.15
N GLY A 120 -20.29 -8.53 -9.32
CA GLY A 120 -20.16 -7.81 -10.58
C GLY A 120 -18.90 -6.98 -10.74
N MET A 121 -17.96 -7.03 -9.80
CA MET A 121 -16.67 -6.35 -9.87
C MET A 121 -15.54 -7.38 -9.91
N GLU A 122 -14.56 -7.15 -10.78
CA GLU A 122 -13.32 -7.92 -10.76
C GLU A 122 -12.55 -7.60 -9.46
N ARG A 123 -12.06 -8.61 -8.78
CA ARG A 123 -11.24 -8.54 -7.56
C ARG A 123 -9.85 -9.05 -7.88
N VAL A 124 -8.84 -8.32 -7.43
CA VAL A 124 -7.43 -8.57 -7.73
C VAL A 124 -6.62 -8.64 -6.42
N PRO A 125 -7.04 -9.38 -5.40
CA PRO A 125 -6.28 -9.47 -4.17
C PRO A 125 -5.11 -10.45 -4.29
N ILE A 126 -4.10 -10.23 -3.45
CA ILE A 126 -3.05 -11.20 -3.18
C ILE A 126 -3.26 -11.80 -1.79
N THR A 127 -2.99 -13.09 -1.64
CA THR A 127 -3.07 -13.72 -0.31
C THR A 127 -1.80 -13.47 0.50
N LYS A 128 -1.90 -13.45 1.83
CA LYS A 128 -0.74 -13.33 2.73
C LYS A 128 0.31 -14.41 2.45
N SER A 129 -0.13 -15.63 2.13
CA SER A 129 0.79 -16.74 1.80
C SER A 129 1.55 -16.50 0.50
N GLU A 130 0.88 -16.01 -0.56
CA GLU A 130 1.55 -15.65 -1.83
C GLU A 130 2.52 -14.49 -1.63
N LEU A 131 2.10 -13.44 -0.91
CA LEU A 131 2.94 -12.30 -0.58
C LEU A 131 4.21 -12.75 0.16
N SER A 132 4.07 -13.54 1.22
CA SER A 132 5.20 -14.06 1.98
C SER A 132 6.13 -14.93 1.11
N ASN A 133 5.58 -15.80 0.26
CA ASN A 133 6.37 -16.61 -0.65
C ASN A 133 7.15 -15.78 -1.68
N ILE A 134 6.53 -14.75 -2.25
CA ILE A 134 7.21 -13.82 -3.16
C ILE A 134 8.32 -13.07 -2.39
N MET A 135 8.00 -12.47 -1.24
CA MET A 135 8.94 -11.67 -0.45
C MET A 135 10.14 -12.48 0.06
N SER A 136 9.99 -13.77 0.31
CA SER A 136 11.13 -14.62 0.69
C SER A 136 12.30 -14.59 -0.30
N ARG A 137 12.04 -14.27 -1.57
CA ARG A 137 13.06 -14.15 -2.63
C ARG A 137 13.58 -12.72 -2.82
N TYR A 138 12.94 -11.75 -2.18
CA TYR A 138 13.21 -10.32 -2.36
C TYR A 138 13.42 -9.57 -1.04
N GLN A 139 13.88 -10.29 0.00
CA GLN A 139 14.11 -9.70 1.32
C GLN A 139 15.08 -8.51 1.25
N GLY A 140 14.73 -7.43 1.96
CA GLY A 140 15.53 -6.22 2.01
C GLY A 140 15.40 -5.28 0.80
N HIS A 141 14.58 -5.62 -0.20
CA HIS A 141 14.38 -4.83 -1.42
C HIS A 141 13.03 -4.11 -1.50
N VAL A 142 12.11 -4.39 -0.58
CA VAL A 142 10.75 -3.81 -0.55
C VAL A 142 10.44 -3.32 0.86
N ILE A 143 9.97 -2.08 0.94
CA ILE A 143 9.37 -1.52 2.16
C ILE A 143 7.88 -1.85 2.14
N ALA A 144 7.34 -2.22 3.31
CA ALA A 144 5.92 -2.44 3.53
C ALA A 144 5.34 -1.46 4.55
N SER A 145 4.09 -1.05 4.37
CA SER A 145 3.35 -0.20 5.30
C SER A 145 1.91 -0.66 5.47
N THR A 146 1.33 -0.40 6.64
CA THR A 146 -0.04 -0.80 7.01
C THR A 146 -1.14 -0.11 6.21
N ALA A 147 -0.79 0.83 5.34
CA ALA A 147 -1.71 1.67 4.58
C ALA A 147 -2.66 2.54 5.47
N CYS A 148 -3.75 3.03 4.87
CA CYS A 148 -4.72 3.94 5.49
C CYS A 148 -5.73 3.20 6.40
N MET A 149 -6.88 3.83 6.69
CA MET A 149 -7.99 3.23 7.44
C MET A 149 -8.56 1.95 6.80
N GLY A 150 -8.35 1.75 5.48
CA GLY A 150 -8.67 0.50 4.78
C GLY A 150 -7.72 -0.66 5.08
N GLY A 151 -6.61 -0.43 5.77
CA GLY A 151 -5.65 -1.46 6.18
C GLY A 151 -6.18 -2.37 7.30
N GLU A 152 -5.57 -3.56 7.40
CA GLU A 152 -5.99 -4.57 8.39
C GLU A 152 -5.77 -4.10 9.82
N LEU A 153 -4.60 -3.50 10.10
CA LEU A 153 -4.27 -2.98 11.42
C LEU A 153 -5.26 -1.91 11.87
N SER A 154 -5.46 -0.89 11.04
CA SER A 154 -6.35 0.23 11.36
C SER A 154 -7.80 -0.22 11.54
N THR A 155 -8.28 -1.11 10.65
CA THR A 155 -9.63 -1.67 10.74
C THR A 155 -9.82 -2.49 12.04
N ALA A 156 -8.87 -3.34 12.38
CA ALA A 156 -8.95 -4.17 13.59
C ALA A 156 -8.88 -3.30 14.86
N ALA A 157 -7.97 -2.32 14.89
CA ALA A 157 -7.85 -1.39 16.02
C ALA A 157 -9.13 -0.57 16.23
N TYR A 158 -9.72 -0.04 15.14
CA TYR A 158 -10.98 0.69 15.21
C TYR A 158 -12.13 -0.18 15.74
N ASN A 159 -12.28 -1.38 15.20
CA ASN A 159 -13.33 -2.31 15.67
C ASN A 159 -13.11 -2.78 17.11
N MET A 160 -11.84 -2.92 17.54
CA MET A 160 -11.51 -3.21 18.93
C MET A 160 -12.01 -2.09 19.85
N THR A 161 -11.72 -0.84 19.51
CA THR A 161 -12.19 0.33 20.29
C THR A 161 -13.71 0.37 20.39
N LEU A 162 -14.42 0.15 19.27
CA LEU A 162 -15.89 0.11 19.27
C LEU A 162 -16.45 -1.01 20.16
N ALA A 163 -15.82 -2.19 20.14
CA ALA A 163 -16.22 -3.31 21.00
C ALA A 163 -15.99 -3.00 22.47
N GLU A 164 -14.89 -2.33 22.82
CA GLU A 164 -14.60 -1.88 24.20
C GLU A 164 -15.62 -0.83 24.69
N GLU A 165 -16.00 0.12 23.85
CA GLU A 165 -17.00 1.16 24.18
C GLU A 165 -18.36 0.56 24.56
N VAL A 166 -18.76 -0.55 23.92
CA VAL A 166 -20.00 -1.26 24.23
C VAL A 166 -19.81 -2.42 25.24
N ASN A 167 -18.61 -2.53 25.83
CA ASN A 167 -18.23 -3.57 26.79
C ASN A 167 -18.36 -5.02 26.23
N ASP A 168 -18.16 -5.20 24.90
CA ASP A 168 -18.04 -6.51 24.26
C ASP A 168 -16.59 -6.99 24.29
N LEU A 169 -16.19 -7.50 25.45
CA LEU A 169 -14.82 -7.95 25.69
C LEU A 169 -14.42 -9.17 24.83
N VAL A 170 -15.39 -9.95 24.36
CA VAL A 170 -15.13 -11.12 23.49
C VAL A 170 -14.69 -10.64 22.12
N SER A 171 -15.45 -9.74 21.50
CA SER A 171 -15.09 -9.15 20.20
C SER A 171 -13.80 -8.32 20.30
N ALA A 172 -13.63 -7.54 21.37
CA ALA A 172 -12.39 -6.80 21.58
C ALA A 172 -11.16 -7.71 21.61
N GLN A 173 -11.23 -8.84 22.31
CA GLN A 173 -10.13 -9.82 22.33
C GLN A 173 -9.88 -10.47 20.97
N GLN A 174 -10.92 -10.72 20.17
CA GLN A 174 -10.75 -11.24 18.81
C GLN A 174 -9.99 -10.24 17.90
N PHE A 175 -10.36 -8.96 17.94
CA PHE A 175 -9.66 -7.91 17.20
C PHE A 175 -8.22 -7.72 17.68
N TYR A 176 -7.97 -7.80 18.99
CA TYR A 176 -6.61 -7.77 19.52
C TYR A 176 -5.75 -8.93 18.96
N ASN A 177 -6.31 -10.16 18.92
CA ASN A 177 -5.61 -11.30 18.36
C ASN A 177 -5.35 -11.09 16.85
N GLN A 178 -6.30 -10.56 16.09
CA GLN A 178 -6.10 -10.21 14.68
C GLN A 178 -4.95 -9.21 14.49
N ILE A 179 -4.86 -8.18 15.34
CA ILE A 179 -3.75 -7.23 15.33
C ILE A 179 -2.43 -7.96 15.55
N CYS A 180 -2.35 -8.82 16.58
CA CYS A 180 -1.13 -9.55 16.90
C CYS A 180 -0.71 -10.47 15.73
N ASP A 181 -1.64 -11.20 15.14
CA ASP A 181 -1.37 -12.12 14.02
C ASP A 181 -0.89 -11.37 12.78
N PHE A 182 -1.55 -10.24 12.46
CA PHE A 182 -1.15 -9.39 11.35
C PHE A 182 0.26 -8.78 11.57
N MET A 183 0.54 -8.27 12.77
CA MET A 183 1.85 -7.73 13.10
C MET A 183 2.95 -8.79 13.01
N ASN A 184 2.69 -9.99 13.51
CA ASN A 184 3.62 -11.12 13.40
C ASN A 184 3.87 -11.51 11.93
N PHE A 185 2.83 -11.55 11.11
CA PHE A 185 2.95 -11.77 9.66
C PHE A 185 3.85 -10.72 9.02
N CYS A 186 3.61 -9.44 9.29
CA CYS A 186 4.38 -8.34 8.71
C CYS A 186 5.85 -8.36 9.15
N ILE A 187 6.11 -8.52 10.44
CA ILE A 187 7.48 -8.58 10.98
C ILE A 187 8.23 -9.80 10.43
N THR A 188 7.57 -10.96 10.34
CA THR A 188 8.18 -12.17 9.79
C THR A 188 8.49 -12.02 8.30
N THR A 189 7.64 -11.34 7.54
CA THR A 189 7.76 -11.21 6.08
C THR A 189 8.75 -10.12 5.67
N PHE A 190 8.77 -8.97 6.36
CA PHE A 190 9.53 -7.78 5.96
C PHE A 190 10.64 -7.37 6.93
N GLY A 191 10.63 -7.88 8.17
CA GLY A 191 11.63 -7.53 9.18
C GLY A 191 11.67 -6.04 9.47
N GLU A 192 12.86 -5.44 9.35
CA GLU A 192 13.09 -4.00 9.57
C GLU A 192 12.51 -3.09 8.48
N ASP A 193 12.07 -3.64 7.35
CA ASP A 193 11.46 -2.89 6.25
C ASP A 193 9.93 -2.77 6.40
N PHE A 194 9.35 -3.12 7.53
CA PHE A 194 7.94 -2.94 7.85
C PHE A 194 7.71 -1.69 8.70
N TYR A 195 6.72 -0.88 8.32
CA TYR A 195 6.36 0.37 8.98
C TYR A 195 4.85 0.46 9.22
N ILE A 196 4.47 1.16 10.28
CA ILE A 196 3.08 1.55 10.55
C ILE A 196 2.86 2.94 9.98
N GLU A 197 1.85 3.09 9.13
CA GLU A 197 1.40 4.38 8.63
C GLU A 197 0.50 5.05 9.67
N CYS A 198 0.82 6.29 9.99
CA CYS A 198 0.02 7.13 10.89
C CYS A 198 -0.41 8.37 10.10
N ALA A 199 -1.65 8.37 9.61
CA ALA A 199 -2.25 9.53 8.98
C ALA A 199 -2.98 10.37 10.04
N PRO A 200 -2.82 11.71 10.06
CA PRO A 200 -3.58 12.58 10.95
C PRO A 200 -5.01 12.73 10.41
N SER A 201 -5.87 11.79 10.76
CA SER A 201 -7.30 11.82 10.45
C SER A 201 -8.12 11.58 11.71
N THR A 202 -9.36 12.02 11.69
CA THR A 202 -10.35 11.69 12.72
C THR A 202 -11.19 10.49 12.29
N ALA A 203 -11.87 9.83 13.22
CA ALA A 203 -12.76 8.71 12.88
C ALA A 203 -13.99 9.14 12.04
N GLU A 204 -14.18 10.43 11.85
CA GLU A 204 -15.26 11.03 11.07
C GLU A 204 -14.83 11.38 9.62
N ASP A 205 -13.53 11.31 9.32
CA ASP A 205 -12.96 11.54 7.99
C ASP A 205 -12.99 10.25 7.13
#